data_53f899d1e27762689a5ceaca75df8ce7
#
_entry.id   53f899d1e27762689a5ceaca75df8ce7
#
_cell.length_a   1.000
_cell.length_b   1.000
_cell.length_c   1.000
_cell.angle_alpha   90.00
_cell.angle_beta   90.00
_cell.angle_gamma   90.00
#
_symmetry.space_group_name_H-M   'P 1'
#
loop_
_entity.id
_entity.type
_entity.pdbx_description
1 polymer ?
#
loop_
_entity_poly.entity_id
_entity_poly.type
_entity_poly.pdbx_seq_one_letter_code
_entity_poly.pdbx_strand_id
1 'polypeptide(L)'
;MNRHNFNWDVVSFFEGLSANNKLAQAEGFTFCRVSGLEGFEEALHTMQGNTAFVCVSDISQGFTELNNSPHTRRVKTVFLAMRHALDDMQARQECMDTMRELFRQFMTRLILERTRLEENCIYLDPRISFQEIDRYFLSGCACAYFQIAVDVFTDLRFSEDEWNK
;
A
#
# COMPACT_ATOMS: atom_id res chain seq x y z
N MET A 1 30.41 -7.39 -7.59
CA MET A 1 29.12 -8.05 -7.79
C MET A 1 28.07 -7.26 -7.02
N ASN A 2 27.20 -6.54 -7.70
CA ASN A 2 26.20 -5.71 -7.02
C ASN A 2 25.20 -6.65 -6.31
N ARG A 3 25.28 -6.72 -4.98
CA ARG A 3 24.34 -7.45 -4.14
C ARG A 3 23.04 -6.62 -4.00
N HIS A 4 22.48 -6.16 -5.12
CA HIS A 4 21.23 -5.43 -5.08
C HIS A 4 20.13 -6.43 -4.74
N ASN A 5 19.63 -6.32 -3.51
CA ASN A 5 18.33 -6.86 -3.16
C ASN A 5 17.32 -6.35 -4.18
N PHE A 6 16.84 -7.24 -5.03
CA PHE A 6 15.78 -6.90 -5.96
C PHE A 6 14.59 -6.42 -5.15
N ASN A 7 14.26 -5.16 -5.29
CA ASN A 7 13.25 -4.54 -4.45
C ASN A 7 12.06 -4.16 -5.33
N TRP A 8 10.89 -4.68 -5.02
CA TRP A 8 9.66 -4.27 -5.69
C TRP A 8 9.23 -2.90 -5.16
N ASP A 9 9.01 -1.95 -6.04
CA ASP A 9 8.50 -0.63 -5.70
C ASP A 9 6.97 -0.65 -5.61
N VAL A 10 6.46 -0.97 -4.43
CA VAL A 10 5.03 -1.01 -4.11
C VAL A 10 4.38 0.36 -4.32
N VAL A 11 5.08 1.44 -4.00
CA VAL A 11 4.58 2.81 -4.12
C VAL A 11 4.30 3.14 -5.58
N SER A 12 5.30 2.94 -6.45
CA SER A 12 5.12 3.17 -7.90
C SER A 12 4.09 2.24 -8.53
N PHE A 13 3.97 1.01 -8.04
CA PHE A 13 2.94 0.08 -8.51
C PHE A 13 1.53 0.62 -8.26
N PHE A 14 1.21 1.05 -7.04
CA PHE A 14 -0.12 1.58 -6.73
C PHE A 14 -0.35 2.98 -7.32
N GLU A 15 0.69 3.80 -7.49
CA GLU A 15 0.60 5.04 -8.25
C GLU A 15 0.13 4.77 -9.69
N GLY A 16 0.76 3.78 -10.35
CA GLY A 16 0.38 3.34 -11.69
C GLY A 16 -1.03 2.75 -11.76
N LEU A 17 -1.44 1.97 -10.76
CA LEU A 17 -2.81 1.46 -10.68
C LEU A 17 -3.82 2.59 -10.57
N SER A 18 -3.58 3.55 -9.67
CA SER A 18 -4.45 4.70 -9.47
C SER A 18 -4.59 5.54 -10.74
N ALA A 19 -3.48 5.79 -11.43
CA ALA A 19 -3.46 6.58 -12.66
C ALA A 19 -4.15 5.91 -13.85
N ASN A 20 -4.18 4.57 -13.91
CA ASN A 20 -4.69 3.82 -15.05
C ASN A 20 -6.03 3.11 -14.79
N ASN A 21 -6.56 3.19 -13.58
CA ASN A 21 -7.84 2.57 -13.24
C ASN A 21 -9.00 3.51 -13.59
N LYS A 22 -9.95 3.03 -14.37
CA LYS A 22 -11.10 3.83 -14.83
C LYS A 22 -11.99 4.30 -13.69
N LEU A 23 -12.23 3.46 -12.68
CA LEU A 23 -13.03 3.82 -11.50
C LEU A 23 -12.30 4.88 -10.68
N ALA A 24 -11.00 4.70 -10.44
CA ALA A 24 -10.21 5.67 -9.69
C ALA A 24 -10.20 7.06 -10.37
N GLN A 25 -10.11 7.09 -11.68
CA GLN A 25 -10.17 8.34 -12.44
C GLN A 25 -11.58 8.97 -12.43
N ALA A 26 -12.62 8.16 -12.63
CA ALA A 26 -14.01 8.64 -12.64
C ALA A 26 -14.42 9.26 -11.29
N GLU A 27 -13.96 8.67 -10.19
CA GLU A 27 -14.23 9.12 -8.82
C GLU A 27 -13.23 10.18 -8.31
N GLY A 28 -12.24 10.54 -9.13
CA GLY A 28 -11.28 11.58 -8.81
C GLY A 28 -10.28 11.22 -7.72
N PHE A 29 -9.88 9.95 -7.63
CA PHE A 29 -8.85 9.53 -6.68
C PHE A 29 -7.50 10.19 -7.00
N THR A 30 -6.94 10.84 -6.00
CA THR A 30 -5.59 11.42 -6.03
C THR A 30 -4.62 10.50 -5.31
N PHE A 31 -3.50 10.20 -5.96
CA PHE A 31 -2.43 9.42 -5.35
C PHE A 31 -1.54 10.31 -4.48
N CYS A 32 -1.14 9.80 -3.30
CA CYS A 32 -0.12 10.43 -2.48
C CYS A 32 0.73 9.40 -1.71
N ARG A 33 1.95 9.81 -1.39
CA ARG A 33 2.85 9.07 -0.50
C ARG A 33 2.68 9.61 0.92
N VAL A 34 2.64 8.71 1.89
CA VAL A 34 2.44 9.07 3.29
C VAL A 34 3.40 8.28 4.20
N SER A 35 3.76 8.86 5.33
CA SER A 35 4.62 8.22 6.33
C SER A 35 3.77 7.57 7.43
N GLY A 36 2.94 6.59 7.06
CA GLY A 36 2.05 5.91 8.00
C GLY A 36 0.74 6.68 8.25
N LEU A 37 0.07 6.35 9.36
CA LEU A 37 -1.26 6.86 9.66
C LEU A 37 -1.28 8.37 9.91
N GLU A 38 -0.33 8.90 10.67
CA GLU A 38 -0.25 10.33 10.96
C GLU A 38 -0.03 11.15 9.67
N GLY A 39 0.86 10.70 8.80
CA GLY A 39 1.08 11.32 7.49
C GLY A 39 -0.15 11.23 6.57
N PHE A 40 -0.94 10.17 6.70
CA PHE A 40 -2.21 10.05 5.99
C PHE A 40 -3.25 11.06 6.50
N GLU A 41 -3.38 11.23 7.81
CA GLU A 41 -4.25 12.24 8.41
C GLU A 41 -3.84 13.65 7.99
N GLU A 42 -2.54 13.95 8.01
CA GLU A 42 -1.99 15.22 7.55
C GLU A 42 -2.31 15.47 6.07
N ALA A 43 -2.17 14.46 5.20
CA ALA A 43 -2.53 14.58 3.79
C ALA A 43 -4.01 14.91 3.60
N LEU A 44 -4.91 14.29 4.36
CA LEU A 44 -6.33 14.59 4.35
C LEU A 44 -6.62 16.05 4.78
N HIS A 45 -5.91 16.55 5.78
CA HIS A 45 -6.06 17.94 6.22
C HIS A 45 -5.51 18.94 5.22
N THR A 46 -4.38 18.66 4.59
CA THR A 46 -3.69 19.57 3.68
C THR A 46 -4.37 19.63 2.32
N MET A 47 -4.89 18.51 1.82
CA MET A 47 -5.48 18.37 0.48
C MET A 47 -7.00 18.51 0.51
N GLN A 48 -7.51 19.57 1.10
CA GLN A 48 -8.96 19.79 1.29
C GLN A 48 -9.76 19.91 -0.02
N GLY A 49 -9.11 20.29 -1.11
CA GLY A 49 -9.75 20.37 -2.44
C GLY A 49 -9.97 19.01 -3.12
N ASN A 50 -9.35 17.95 -2.61
CA ASN A 50 -9.47 16.60 -3.15
C ASN A 50 -10.53 15.82 -2.38
N THR A 51 -11.30 14.98 -3.10
CA THR A 51 -12.43 14.24 -2.53
C THR A 51 -12.16 12.78 -2.31
N ALA A 52 -11.17 12.22 -3.01
CA ALA A 52 -10.82 10.81 -2.91
C ALA A 52 -9.29 10.62 -2.99
N PHE A 53 -8.79 9.62 -2.26
CA PHE A 53 -7.35 9.41 -2.07
C PHE A 53 -6.97 7.94 -2.15
N VAL A 54 -5.86 7.66 -2.85
CA VAL A 54 -5.08 6.43 -2.73
C VAL A 54 -3.73 6.84 -2.14
N CYS A 55 -3.45 6.46 -0.90
CA CYS A 55 -2.22 6.82 -0.22
C CYS A 55 -1.41 5.57 0.11
N VAL A 56 -0.13 5.57 -0.19
CA VAL A 56 0.77 4.44 0.08
C VAL A 56 1.86 4.89 1.05
N SER A 57 2.08 4.10 2.09
CA SER A 57 3.16 4.34 3.04
C SER A 57 4.52 4.20 2.35
N ASP A 58 5.37 5.21 2.46
CA ASP A 58 6.75 5.18 2.00
C ASP A 58 7.68 4.40 2.96
N ILE A 59 7.27 4.26 4.23
CA ILE A 59 7.95 3.41 5.21
C ILE A 59 7.47 1.97 5.14
N SER A 60 8.28 1.04 5.62
CA SER A 60 7.96 -0.38 5.71
C SER A 60 8.15 -0.87 7.14
N GLN A 61 7.32 -1.84 7.51
CA GLN A 61 7.52 -2.68 8.69
C GLN A 61 7.90 -4.08 8.25
N GLY A 62 8.56 -4.84 9.10
CA GLY A 62 8.89 -6.21 8.77
C GLY A 62 9.96 -6.78 9.67
N PHE A 63 10.59 -7.83 9.19
CA PHE A 63 11.68 -8.52 9.88
C PHE A 63 12.64 -9.15 8.89
N THR A 64 13.85 -9.46 9.36
CA THR A 64 14.81 -10.29 8.64
C THR A 64 15.08 -11.54 9.47
N GLU A 65 14.92 -12.71 8.88
CA GLU A 65 15.29 -13.98 9.49
C GLU A 65 16.74 -14.35 9.21
N LEU A 66 17.47 -14.75 10.25
CA LEU A 66 18.89 -15.10 10.20
C LEU A 66 19.14 -16.62 10.10
N ASN A 67 18.15 -17.39 9.65
CA ASN A 67 18.24 -18.84 9.55
C ASN A 67 18.96 -19.29 8.25
N ASN A 68 18.93 -20.59 7.96
CA ASN A 68 19.60 -21.18 6.79
C ASN A 68 19.04 -20.72 5.43
N SER A 69 17.89 -20.05 5.43
CA SER A 69 17.29 -19.44 4.25
C SER A 69 16.93 -17.99 4.57
N PRO A 70 17.94 -17.11 4.71
CA PRO A 70 17.70 -15.76 5.18
C PRO A 70 16.84 -14.98 4.21
N HIS A 71 15.80 -14.36 4.74
CA HIS A 71 14.88 -13.54 3.97
C HIS A 71 14.42 -12.33 4.78
N THR A 72 14.03 -11.29 4.06
CA THR A 72 13.46 -10.08 4.64
C THR A 72 12.01 -9.94 4.21
N ARG A 73 11.12 -9.87 5.19
CA ARG A 73 9.72 -9.51 5.00
C ARG A 73 9.54 -8.02 5.15
N ARG A 74 8.88 -7.40 4.19
CA ARG A 74 8.52 -5.98 4.21
C ARG A 74 7.02 -5.83 4.01
N VAL A 75 6.40 -5.05 4.88
CA VAL A 75 4.97 -4.75 4.85
C VAL A 75 4.78 -3.26 4.61
N LYS A 76 3.95 -2.93 3.63
CA LYS A 76 3.50 -1.57 3.35
C LYS A 76 1.99 -1.47 3.50
N THR A 77 1.52 -0.30 3.91
CA THR A 77 0.09 -0.02 4.06
C THR A 77 -0.37 0.89 2.93
N VAL A 78 -1.51 0.53 2.36
CA VAL A 78 -2.23 1.32 1.35
C VAL A 78 -3.55 1.78 1.96
N PHE A 79 -3.79 3.08 1.93
CA PHE A 79 -5.01 3.70 2.43
C PHE A 79 -5.90 4.14 1.26
N LEU A 80 -7.19 3.89 1.38
CA LEU A 80 -8.23 4.42 0.51
C LEU A 80 -9.12 5.32 1.34
N ALA A 81 -9.43 6.51 0.87
CA ALA A 81 -10.33 7.42 1.54
C ALA A 81 -11.20 8.20 0.56
N MET A 82 -12.44 8.46 0.95
CA MET A 82 -13.36 9.33 0.23
C MET A 82 -14.09 10.25 1.20
N ARG A 83 -14.18 11.55 0.84
CA ARG A 83 -14.89 12.53 1.65
C ARG A 83 -16.40 12.40 1.45
N HIS A 84 -17.14 12.61 2.52
CA HIS A 84 -18.60 12.71 2.53
C HIS A 84 -19.05 13.72 3.57
N ALA A 85 -20.29 14.19 3.49
CA ALA A 85 -20.88 15.03 4.53
C ALA A 85 -20.98 14.23 5.87
N LEU A 86 -20.68 14.90 6.98
CA LEU A 86 -20.55 14.27 8.32
C LEU A 86 -21.80 13.49 8.76
N ASP A 87 -22.96 14.00 8.41
CA ASP A 87 -24.28 13.49 8.82
C ASP A 87 -24.96 12.65 7.72
N ASP A 88 -24.33 12.53 6.54
CA ASP A 88 -24.88 11.75 5.43
C ASP A 88 -24.35 10.30 5.47
N MET A 89 -25.07 9.44 6.16
CA MET A 89 -24.72 8.03 6.29
C MET A 89 -24.88 7.24 4.99
N GLN A 90 -25.77 7.68 4.10
CA GLN A 90 -25.95 7.04 2.80
C GLN A 90 -24.75 7.36 1.89
N ALA A 91 -24.34 8.62 1.81
CA ALA A 91 -23.14 9.01 1.07
C ALA A 91 -21.89 8.27 1.59
N ARG A 92 -21.77 8.10 2.92
CA ARG A 92 -20.70 7.28 3.50
C ARG A 92 -20.73 5.84 3.00
N GLN A 93 -21.90 5.21 2.97
CA GLN A 93 -22.05 3.85 2.48
C GLN A 93 -21.67 3.72 0.99
N GLU A 94 -22.09 4.67 0.17
CA GLU A 94 -21.74 4.74 -1.24
C GLU A 94 -20.24 4.89 -1.45
N CYS A 95 -19.57 5.74 -0.65
CA CYS A 95 -18.11 5.85 -0.63
C CYS A 95 -17.43 4.53 -0.26
N MET A 96 -17.92 3.85 0.76
CA MET A 96 -17.37 2.55 1.17
C MET A 96 -17.53 1.50 0.07
N ASP A 97 -18.68 1.45 -0.59
CA ASP A 97 -18.92 0.49 -1.69
C ASP A 97 -18.01 0.78 -2.89
N THR A 98 -17.79 2.04 -3.21
CA THR A 98 -16.81 2.46 -4.23
C THR A 98 -15.40 2.01 -3.88
N MET A 99 -14.97 2.21 -2.64
CA MET A 99 -13.62 1.79 -2.20
C MET A 99 -13.46 0.27 -2.17
N ARG A 100 -14.50 -0.48 -1.79
CA ARG A 100 -14.50 -1.95 -1.85
C ARG A 100 -14.35 -2.45 -3.28
N GLU A 101 -15.05 -1.82 -4.22
CA GLU A 101 -14.91 -2.15 -5.64
C GLU A 101 -13.51 -1.79 -6.19
N LEU A 102 -12.98 -0.62 -5.83
CA LEU A 102 -11.62 -0.24 -6.21
C LEU A 102 -10.58 -1.22 -5.64
N PHE A 103 -10.71 -1.59 -4.37
CA PHE A 103 -9.88 -2.62 -3.74
C PHE A 103 -9.94 -3.93 -4.53
N ARG A 104 -11.15 -4.42 -4.86
CA ARG A 104 -11.33 -5.64 -5.65
C ARG A 104 -10.60 -5.54 -7.00
N GLN A 105 -10.71 -4.40 -7.69
CA GLN A 105 -10.03 -4.17 -8.96
C GLN A 105 -8.50 -4.14 -8.81
N PHE A 106 -7.99 -3.51 -7.77
CA PHE A 106 -6.55 -3.52 -7.46
C PHE A 106 -6.04 -4.95 -7.20
N MET A 107 -6.84 -5.78 -6.52
CA MET A 107 -6.47 -7.17 -6.27
C MET A 107 -6.37 -7.99 -7.57
N THR A 108 -7.18 -7.72 -8.59
CA THR A 108 -7.06 -8.40 -9.89
C THR A 108 -5.70 -8.12 -10.57
N ARG A 109 -5.21 -6.90 -10.45
CA ARG A 109 -3.88 -6.51 -10.97
C ARG A 109 -2.75 -7.08 -10.11
N LEU A 110 -2.96 -7.14 -8.81
CA LEU A 110 -1.98 -7.70 -7.89
C LEU A 110 -1.74 -9.19 -8.12
N ILE A 111 -2.77 -9.95 -8.48
CA ILE A 111 -2.65 -11.36 -8.89
C ILE A 111 -1.71 -11.51 -10.10
N LEU A 112 -1.84 -10.65 -11.10
CA LEU A 112 -0.96 -10.67 -12.28
C LEU A 112 0.48 -10.27 -11.90
N GLU A 113 0.61 -9.24 -11.08
CA GLU A 113 1.92 -8.78 -10.60
C GLU A 113 2.63 -9.84 -9.75
N ARG A 114 1.89 -10.59 -8.95
CA ARG A 114 2.42 -11.70 -8.14
C ARG A 114 3.20 -12.70 -9.00
N THR A 115 2.64 -13.12 -10.13
CA THR A 115 3.31 -14.07 -11.03
C THR A 115 4.65 -13.50 -11.53
N ARG A 116 4.66 -12.22 -11.92
CA ARG A 116 5.88 -11.53 -12.34
C ARG A 116 6.92 -11.39 -11.21
N LEU A 117 6.46 -11.17 -9.99
CA LEU A 117 7.34 -11.06 -8.82
C LEU A 117 7.97 -12.42 -8.49
N GLU A 118 7.21 -13.49 -8.54
CA GLU A 118 7.71 -14.86 -8.29
C GLU A 118 8.82 -15.26 -9.27
N GLU A 119 8.74 -14.83 -10.53
CA GLU A 119 9.81 -15.02 -11.54
C GLU A 119 11.13 -14.30 -11.14
N ASN A 120 11.04 -13.27 -10.32
CA ASN A 120 12.17 -12.51 -9.79
C ASN A 120 12.51 -12.85 -8.32
N CYS A 121 12.04 -13.99 -7.83
CA CYS A 121 12.26 -14.45 -6.46
C CYS A 121 11.75 -13.46 -5.38
N ILE A 122 10.69 -12.73 -5.69
CA ILE A 122 9.96 -11.88 -4.75
C ILE A 122 8.60 -12.56 -4.48
N TYR A 123 8.34 -12.90 -3.24
CA TYR A 123 7.14 -13.65 -2.87
C TYR A 123 6.14 -12.71 -2.21
N LEU A 124 5.08 -12.41 -2.94
CA LEU A 124 3.95 -11.65 -2.41
C LEU A 124 3.07 -12.58 -1.54
N ASP A 125 2.84 -12.18 -0.29
CA ASP A 125 1.89 -12.88 0.56
C ASP A 125 0.50 -12.87 -0.08
N PRO A 126 -0.10 -14.03 -0.36
CA PRO A 126 -1.41 -14.10 -1.00
C PRO A 126 -2.55 -13.68 -0.09
N ARG A 127 -2.29 -13.55 1.20
CA ARG A 127 -3.27 -13.11 2.19
C ARG A 127 -3.15 -11.60 2.41
N ILE A 128 -4.07 -10.86 1.81
CA ILE A 128 -4.14 -9.42 1.99
C ILE A 128 -5.11 -9.09 3.11
N SER A 129 -4.58 -8.60 4.21
CA SER A 129 -5.39 -8.12 5.33
C SER A 129 -5.89 -6.70 5.04
N PHE A 130 -7.16 -6.46 5.30
CA PHE A 130 -7.75 -5.12 5.18
C PHE A 130 -8.56 -4.77 6.42
N GLN A 131 -8.75 -3.47 6.65
CA GLN A 131 -9.61 -2.95 7.70
C GLN A 131 -10.35 -1.71 7.21
N GLU A 132 -11.65 -1.68 7.46
CA GLU A 132 -12.48 -0.49 7.30
C GLU A 132 -12.44 0.31 8.59
N ILE A 133 -12.25 1.63 8.50
CA ILE A 133 -12.07 2.50 9.66
C ILE A 133 -13.43 3.07 10.07
N ASP A 134 -13.69 3.08 11.37
CA ASP A 134 -14.88 3.69 11.93
C ASP A 134 -14.96 5.19 11.60
N ARG A 135 -16.17 5.68 11.35
CA ARG A 135 -16.46 7.08 11.01
C ARG A 135 -15.93 8.09 12.02
N TYR A 136 -15.82 7.69 13.27
CA TYR A 136 -15.36 8.58 14.35
C TYR A 136 -13.85 8.80 14.34
N PHE A 137 -13.11 7.95 13.66
CA PHE A 137 -11.67 8.05 13.59
C PHE A 137 -11.22 9.19 12.64
N LEU A 138 -11.89 9.34 11.50
CA LEU A 138 -11.61 10.40 10.52
C LEU A 138 -12.92 11.09 10.12
N SER A 139 -13.20 12.23 10.76
CA SER A 139 -14.42 13.00 10.50
C SER A 139 -14.56 13.39 9.04
N GLY A 140 -15.71 13.05 8.43
CA GLY A 140 -16.02 13.41 7.05
C GLY A 140 -15.31 12.58 5.98
N CYS A 141 -14.64 11.48 6.35
CA CYS A 141 -14.06 10.53 5.42
C CYS A 141 -14.53 9.11 5.69
N ALA A 142 -14.97 8.41 4.65
CA ALA A 142 -14.97 6.96 4.63
C ALA A 142 -13.54 6.49 4.32
N CYS A 143 -13.01 5.55 5.09
CA CYS A 143 -11.63 5.13 4.96
C CYS A 143 -11.50 3.63 5.16
N ALA A 144 -10.60 3.03 4.39
CA ALA A 144 -10.15 1.67 4.56
C ALA A 144 -8.65 1.59 4.29
N TYR A 145 -7.97 0.61 4.86
CA TYR A 145 -6.59 0.31 4.50
C TYR A 145 -6.37 -1.18 4.35
N PHE A 146 -5.34 -1.53 3.61
CA PHE A 146 -4.88 -2.90 3.47
C PHE A 146 -3.35 -2.96 3.47
N GLN A 147 -2.82 -4.15 3.75
CA GLN A 147 -1.39 -4.35 3.86
C GLN A 147 -0.88 -5.29 2.78
N ILE A 148 0.22 -4.89 2.16
CA ILE A 148 0.96 -5.66 1.17
C ILE A 148 2.26 -6.13 1.81
N ALA A 149 2.45 -7.44 1.88
CA ALA A 149 3.64 -8.05 2.43
C ALA A 149 4.40 -8.82 1.34
N VAL A 150 5.70 -8.62 1.27
CA VAL A 150 6.60 -9.35 0.37
C VAL A 150 7.78 -9.93 1.15
N ASP A 151 8.18 -11.14 0.77
CA ASP A 151 9.36 -11.82 1.26
C ASP A 151 10.41 -11.89 0.15
N VAL A 152 11.62 -11.46 0.45
CA VAL A 152 12.75 -11.44 -0.50
C VAL A 152 13.95 -12.13 0.15
N PHE A 153 14.62 -13.00 -0.59
CA PHE A 153 15.88 -13.58 -0.14
C PHE A 153 16.89 -12.46 0.15
N THR A 154 17.57 -12.56 1.28
CA THR A 154 18.56 -11.58 1.72
C THR A 154 19.93 -12.23 1.81
N ASP A 155 20.91 -11.73 1.04
CA ASP A 155 22.29 -12.21 1.14
C ASP A 155 22.95 -11.68 2.40
N LEU A 156 23.08 -12.53 3.40
CA LEU A 156 23.73 -12.23 4.69
C LEU A 156 25.13 -12.83 4.81
N ARG A 157 25.77 -13.22 3.69
CA ARG A 157 27.14 -13.70 3.75
C ARG A 157 28.08 -12.59 4.15
N PHE A 158 28.90 -12.84 5.16
CA PHE A 158 29.92 -11.90 5.62
C PHE A 158 30.95 -11.63 4.51
N SER A 159 31.34 -10.39 4.33
CA SER A 159 32.43 -9.97 3.45
C SER A 159 33.33 -8.98 4.19
N GLU A 160 34.61 -9.31 4.29
CA GLU A 160 35.59 -8.42 4.95
C GLU A 160 35.71 -7.06 4.26
N ASP A 161 35.43 -6.99 2.95
CA ASP A 161 35.52 -5.75 2.15
C ASP A 161 34.46 -4.71 2.53
N GLU A 162 33.41 -5.12 3.26
CA GLU A 162 32.33 -4.24 3.70
C GLU A 162 32.62 -3.57 5.05
N TRP A 163 33.78 -3.89 5.70
CA TRP A 163 34.11 -3.44 7.03
C TRP A 163 35.47 -2.77 7.10
N ASN A 164 35.58 -1.67 7.85
CA ASN A 164 36.86 -1.06 8.18
C ASN A 164 37.58 -1.93 9.23
N LYS A 165 38.90 -2.08 9.05
CA LYS A 165 39.78 -2.77 10.03
C LYS A 165 40.07 -1.88 11.21
#